data_5b40e77fce95bf7f89a343ea8c4718fc
#
_entry.id   5b40e77fce95bf7f89a343ea8c4718fc
#
_cell.length_a   1.000
_cell.length_b   1.000
_cell.length_c   1.000
_cell.angle_alpha   90.00
_cell.angle_beta   90.00
_cell.angle_gamma   90.00
#
_symmetry.space_group_name_H-M   'P 1'
#
loop_
_entity.id
_entity.type
_entity.pdbx_description
1 polymer ?
#
loop_
_entity_poly.entity_id
_entity_poly.type
_entity_poly.pdbx_seq_one_letter_code
_entity_poly.pdbx_strand_id
1 'polypeptide(L)'
;MAQLWGGRFTKETDQLVYNFNASISFDKRFYKQDIRGSIAHVTMLEKQGILTKEEKDQIIEGLESICRDVENKTLEITEEYEDIHSFVEANLIDRIGDAGKKLHTGRSRNDQVALDMKLYTRDEITHLDSLLRELMEVLLKLMEENTETYMPGFTHLQKAQPITLAPVSYTHLRAHE
;
A
#
# COMPACT_ATOMS: atom_id res chain seq x y z
N MET A 1 -7.56 -17.00 -17.24
CA MET A 1 -7.64 -15.54 -16.91
C MET A 1 -9.05 -15.26 -16.42
N ALA A 2 -9.20 -14.85 -15.16
CA ALA A 2 -10.50 -14.48 -14.62
C ALA A 2 -10.85 -13.06 -15.10
N GLN A 3 -11.63 -12.97 -16.18
CA GLN A 3 -12.20 -11.70 -16.63
C GLN A 3 -13.56 -11.49 -15.93
N LEU A 4 -13.65 -10.49 -15.07
CA LEU A 4 -14.91 -10.07 -14.45
C LEU A 4 -15.84 -9.32 -15.44
N TRP A 5 -15.31 -8.95 -16.61
CA TRP A 5 -16.03 -8.25 -17.66
C TRP A 5 -15.66 -8.84 -19.03
N GLY A 6 -16.62 -9.13 -19.85
CA GLY A 6 -16.41 -9.70 -21.19
C GLY A 6 -17.45 -9.22 -22.20
N GLY A 7 -18.62 -8.85 -21.72
CA GLY A 7 -19.70 -8.32 -22.54
C GLY A 7 -19.98 -9.12 -23.83
N ARG A 8 -19.81 -8.49 -24.98
CA ARG A 8 -20.04 -9.08 -26.30
C ARG A 8 -18.81 -9.74 -26.92
N PHE A 9 -17.66 -9.68 -26.25
CA PHE A 9 -16.42 -10.24 -26.78
C PHE A 9 -16.36 -11.74 -26.51
N THR A 10 -16.16 -12.52 -27.56
CA THR A 10 -16.05 -14.00 -27.50
C THR A 10 -14.62 -14.49 -27.74
N LYS A 11 -13.70 -13.59 -28.14
CA LYS A 11 -12.30 -13.92 -28.34
C LYS A 11 -11.51 -13.62 -27.08
N GLU A 12 -10.53 -14.47 -26.80
CA GLU A 12 -9.54 -14.18 -25.76
C GLU A 12 -8.75 -12.92 -26.10
N THR A 13 -8.42 -12.14 -25.07
CA THR A 13 -7.58 -10.95 -25.22
C THR A 13 -6.15 -11.38 -25.61
N ASP A 14 -5.55 -10.70 -26.58
CA ASP A 14 -4.16 -10.92 -26.94
C ASP A 14 -3.25 -10.70 -25.72
N GLN A 15 -2.29 -11.57 -25.52
CA GLN A 15 -1.41 -11.55 -24.34
C GLN A 15 -0.61 -10.23 -24.22
N LEU A 16 -0.21 -9.63 -25.35
CA LEU A 16 0.50 -8.35 -25.36
C LEU A 16 -0.41 -7.23 -24.84
N VAL A 17 -1.67 -7.21 -25.26
CA VAL A 17 -2.68 -6.23 -24.83
C VAL A 17 -2.99 -6.42 -23.34
N TYR A 18 -3.12 -7.66 -22.90
CA TYR A 18 -3.32 -7.98 -21.48
C TYR A 18 -2.16 -7.45 -20.64
N ASN A 19 -0.93 -7.78 -21.00
CA ASN A 19 0.27 -7.35 -20.28
C ASN A 19 0.45 -5.83 -20.28
N PHE A 20 0.05 -5.17 -21.35
CA PHE A 20 0.11 -3.70 -21.44
C PHE A 20 -0.89 -3.02 -20.49
N ASN A 21 -2.06 -3.61 -20.30
CA ASN A 21 -3.10 -3.05 -19.44
C ASN A 21 -2.96 -3.48 -17.97
N ALA A 22 -2.30 -4.61 -17.69
CA ALA A 22 -2.20 -5.15 -16.35
C ALA A 22 -1.36 -4.26 -15.43
N SER A 23 -1.89 -3.96 -14.26
CA SER A 23 -1.25 -3.16 -13.21
C SER A 23 -0.86 -3.97 -11.96
N ILE A 24 -1.25 -5.25 -11.89
CA ILE A 24 -1.07 -6.10 -10.71
C ILE A 24 0.39 -6.16 -10.21
N SER A 25 1.37 -6.01 -11.09
CA SER A 25 2.80 -6.06 -10.76
C SER A 25 3.23 -4.96 -9.79
N PHE A 26 2.56 -3.82 -9.80
CA PHE A 26 2.86 -2.67 -8.93
C PHE A 26 1.72 -2.31 -7.98
N ASP A 27 0.45 -2.52 -8.33
CA ASP A 27 -0.70 -2.13 -7.51
C ASP A 27 -0.99 -3.13 -6.38
N LYS A 28 -0.45 -4.35 -6.44
CA LYS A 28 -0.50 -5.33 -5.34
C LYS A 28 0.02 -4.77 -4.00
N ARG A 29 0.79 -3.70 -4.01
CA ARG A 29 1.33 -3.05 -2.80
C ARG A 29 0.25 -2.46 -1.92
N PHE A 30 -0.86 -2.01 -2.48
CA PHE A 30 -1.93 -1.36 -1.74
C PHE A 30 -3.20 -2.21 -1.54
N TYR A 31 -3.05 -3.55 -1.56
CA TYR A 31 -4.17 -4.45 -1.28
C TYR A 31 -4.88 -4.17 0.05
N LYS A 32 -4.12 -3.73 1.08
CA LYS A 32 -4.69 -3.33 2.38
C LYS A 32 -5.58 -2.10 2.28
N GLN A 33 -5.17 -1.14 1.47
CA GLN A 33 -5.89 0.09 1.25
C GLN A 33 -7.17 -0.16 0.46
N ASP A 34 -7.10 -1.03 -0.56
CA ASP A 34 -8.28 -1.46 -1.32
C ASP A 34 -9.30 -2.15 -0.42
N ILE A 35 -8.86 -3.09 0.42
CA ILE A 35 -9.73 -3.78 1.38
C ILE A 35 -10.33 -2.79 2.38
N ARG A 36 -9.54 -1.86 2.92
CA ARG A 36 -10.02 -0.82 3.85
C ARG A 36 -11.05 0.11 3.20
N GLY A 37 -10.78 0.55 1.97
CA GLY A 37 -11.71 1.35 1.18
C GLY A 37 -13.01 0.61 0.86
N SER A 38 -12.91 -0.67 0.54
CA SER A 38 -14.04 -1.56 0.26
C SER A 38 -14.91 -1.80 1.49
N ILE A 39 -14.33 -2.00 2.67
CA ILE A 39 -15.05 -2.11 3.94
C ILE A 39 -15.84 -0.83 4.25
N ALA A 40 -15.22 0.35 4.05
CA ALA A 40 -15.89 1.62 4.23
C ALA A 40 -17.06 1.80 3.25
N HIS A 41 -16.87 1.41 1.98
CA HIS A 41 -17.89 1.47 0.93
C HIS A 41 -19.10 0.59 1.27
N VAL A 42 -18.87 -0.67 1.65
CA VAL A 42 -19.93 -1.61 2.04
C VAL A 42 -20.69 -1.14 3.27
N THR A 43 -19.99 -0.56 4.24
CA THR A 43 -20.62 0.03 5.43
C THR A 43 -21.53 1.20 5.05
N MET A 44 -21.11 2.01 4.09
CA MET A 44 -21.96 3.09 3.56
C MET A 44 -23.18 2.54 2.81
N LEU A 45 -23.02 1.51 1.98
CA LEU A 45 -24.13 0.90 1.24
C LEU A 45 -25.21 0.34 2.17
N GLU A 46 -24.81 -0.32 3.27
CA GLU A 46 -25.75 -0.80 4.28
C GLU A 46 -26.47 0.35 4.96
N LYS A 47 -25.74 1.38 5.39
CA LYS A 47 -26.33 2.57 6.03
C LYS A 47 -27.35 3.28 5.14
N GLN A 48 -27.21 3.20 3.81
CA GLN A 48 -28.15 3.74 2.83
C GLN A 48 -29.28 2.76 2.47
N GLY A 49 -29.33 1.57 3.07
CA GLY A 49 -30.37 0.55 2.81
C GLY A 49 -30.21 -0.15 1.46
N ILE A 50 -29.05 -0.07 0.82
CA ILE A 50 -28.75 -0.74 -0.45
C ILE A 50 -28.37 -2.21 -0.20
N LEU A 51 -27.63 -2.46 0.88
CA LEU A 51 -27.29 -3.80 1.35
C LEU A 51 -28.01 -4.10 2.67
N THR A 52 -28.27 -5.38 2.92
CA THR A 52 -28.69 -5.82 4.25
C THR A 52 -27.50 -5.85 5.21
N LYS A 53 -27.80 -5.90 6.51
CA LYS A 53 -26.76 -6.04 7.54
C LYS A 53 -25.97 -7.35 7.36
N GLU A 54 -26.68 -8.43 7.06
CA GLU A 54 -26.10 -9.76 6.87
C GLU A 54 -25.15 -9.77 5.67
N GLU A 55 -25.53 -9.15 4.55
CA GLU A 55 -24.67 -9.03 3.35
C GLU A 55 -23.42 -8.20 3.64
N LYS A 56 -23.56 -7.07 4.34
CA LYS A 56 -22.43 -6.26 4.78
C LYS A 56 -21.48 -7.07 5.64
N ASP A 57 -21.99 -7.75 6.66
CA ASP A 57 -21.15 -8.50 7.61
C ASP A 57 -20.41 -9.65 6.91
N GLN A 58 -21.07 -10.36 5.99
CA GLN A 58 -20.43 -11.40 5.15
C GLN A 58 -19.32 -10.83 4.27
N ILE A 59 -19.55 -9.68 3.62
CA ILE A 59 -18.55 -9.06 2.75
C ILE A 59 -17.34 -8.60 3.58
N ILE A 60 -17.57 -7.97 4.74
CA ILE A 60 -16.48 -7.52 5.61
C ILE A 60 -15.64 -8.70 6.10
N GLU A 61 -16.27 -9.77 6.59
CA GLU A 61 -15.58 -10.97 7.04
C GLU A 61 -14.76 -11.62 5.90
N GLY A 62 -15.33 -11.69 4.70
CA GLY A 62 -14.63 -12.17 3.50
C GLY A 62 -13.40 -11.32 3.15
N LEU A 63 -13.53 -10.00 3.16
CA LEU A 63 -12.42 -9.07 2.89
C LEU A 63 -11.31 -9.17 3.95
N GLU A 64 -11.67 -9.23 5.22
CA GLU A 64 -10.69 -9.41 6.31
C GLU A 64 -9.99 -10.77 6.25
N SER A 65 -10.72 -11.81 5.85
CA SER A 65 -10.13 -13.13 5.63
C SER A 65 -9.11 -13.10 4.48
N ILE A 66 -9.42 -12.43 3.36
CA ILE A 66 -8.47 -12.25 2.24
C ILE A 66 -7.22 -11.51 2.73
N CYS A 67 -7.39 -10.43 3.49
CA CYS A 67 -6.27 -9.67 4.04
C CYS A 67 -5.35 -10.54 4.89
N ARG A 68 -5.92 -11.32 5.82
CA ARG A 68 -5.17 -12.24 6.67
C ARG A 68 -4.43 -13.32 5.88
N ASP A 69 -5.07 -13.87 4.85
CA ASP A 69 -4.46 -14.94 4.05
C ASP A 69 -3.30 -14.42 3.20
N VAL A 70 -3.39 -13.20 2.66
CA VAL A 70 -2.27 -12.55 1.96
C VAL A 70 -1.13 -12.24 2.94
N GLU A 71 -1.42 -11.72 4.13
CA GLU A 71 -0.41 -11.45 5.16
C GLU A 71 0.31 -12.71 5.62
N ASN A 72 -0.44 -13.81 5.80
CA ASN A 72 0.10 -15.11 6.20
C ASN A 72 0.77 -15.87 5.04
N LYS A 73 0.74 -15.32 3.81
CA LYS A 73 1.25 -15.96 2.59
C LYS A 73 0.58 -17.29 2.26
N THR A 74 -0.66 -17.48 2.70
CA THR A 74 -1.51 -18.62 2.33
C THR A 74 -2.30 -18.35 1.06
N LEU A 75 -2.45 -17.08 0.68
CA LEU A 75 -3.01 -16.62 -0.58
C LEU A 75 -1.99 -15.73 -1.28
N GLU A 76 -1.51 -16.16 -2.44
CA GLU A 76 -0.54 -15.40 -3.23
C GLU A 76 -1.25 -14.52 -4.26
N ILE A 77 -0.79 -13.27 -4.40
CA ILE A 77 -1.26 -12.36 -5.44
C ILE A 77 -0.51 -12.67 -6.72
N THR A 78 -1.19 -13.33 -7.67
CA THR A 78 -0.62 -13.79 -8.94
C THR A 78 -0.91 -12.83 -10.09
N GLU A 79 -0.12 -12.93 -11.16
CA GLU A 79 -0.28 -12.14 -12.40
C GLU A 79 -1.43 -12.64 -13.31
N GLU A 80 -2.25 -13.57 -12.83
CA GLU A 80 -3.46 -14.04 -13.52
C GLU A 80 -4.58 -12.99 -13.52
N TYR A 81 -4.49 -12.00 -12.64
CA TYR A 81 -5.43 -10.90 -12.52
C TYR A 81 -4.86 -9.62 -13.14
N GLU A 82 -5.72 -8.81 -13.73
CA GLU A 82 -5.34 -7.55 -14.37
C GLU A 82 -4.86 -6.51 -13.34
N ASP A 83 -5.56 -6.41 -12.21
CA ASP A 83 -5.30 -5.48 -11.11
C ASP A 83 -5.61 -6.08 -9.74
N ILE A 84 -5.17 -5.42 -8.67
CA ILE A 84 -5.41 -5.86 -7.30
C ILE A 84 -6.90 -5.90 -6.95
N HIS A 85 -7.67 -5.02 -7.51
CA HIS A 85 -9.10 -4.93 -7.25
C HIS A 85 -9.84 -6.15 -7.82
N SER A 86 -9.47 -6.59 -9.02
CA SER A 86 -10.00 -7.82 -9.64
C SER A 86 -9.60 -9.06 -8.85
N PHE A 87 -8.37 -9.08 -8.31
CA PHE A 87 -7.92 -10.13 -7.41
C PHE A 87 -8.78 -10.20 -6.14
N VAL A 88 -8.97 -9.08 -5.45
CA VAL A 88 -9.77 -9.02 -4.21
C VAL A 88 -11.22 -9.39 -4.48
N GLU A 89 -11.82 -8.84 -5.55
CA GLU A 89 -13.23 -9.10 -5.92
C GLU A 89 -13.45 -10.56 -6.29
N ALA A 90 -12.58 -11.17 -7.10
CA ALA A 90 -12.70 -12.58 -7.49
C ALA A 90 -12.58 -13.50 -6.28
N ASN A 91 -11.59 -13.33 -5.42
CA ASN A 91 -11.43 -14.12 -4.20
C ASN A 91 -12.59 -13.92 -3.22
N LEU A 92 -13.16 -12.73 -3.16
CA LEU A 92 -14.35 -12.48 -2.35
C LEU A 92 -15.56 -13.25 -2.88
N ILE A 93 -15.81 -13.19 -4.20
CA ILE A 93 -16.92 -13.92 -4.84
C ILE A 93 -16.76 -15.42 -4.64
N ASP A 94 -15.56 -15.96 -4.77
CA ASP A 94 -15.29 -17.39 -4.56
C ASP A 94 -15.59 -17.84 -3.12
N ARG A 95 -15.41 -16.96 -2.12
CA ARG A 95 -15.67 -17.26 -0.71
C ARG A 95 -17.13 -17.12 -0.31
N ILE A 96 -17.81 -16.07 -0.77
CA ILE A 96 -19.15 -15.71 -0.27
C ILE A 96 -20.23 -15.68 -1.37
N GLY A 97 -19.88 -16.00 -2.61
CA GLY A 97 -20.82 -16.11 -3.73
C GLY A 97 -21.47 -14.79 -4.14
N ASP A 98 -22.78 -14.78 -4.35
CA ASP A 98 -23.50 -13.61 -4.91
C ASP A 98 -23.44 -12.36 -4.05
N ALA A 99 -23.27 -12.48 -2.74
CA ALA A 99 -23.09 -11.33 -1.87
C ALA A 99 -21.81 -10.54 -2.24
N GLY A 100 -20.73 -11.24 -2.64
CA GLY A 100 -19.48 -10.63 -3.08
C GLY A 100 -19.61 -9.74 -4.31
N LYS A 101 -20.49 -10.11 -5.25
CA LYS A 101 -20.77 -9.31 -6.45
C LYS A 101 -21.37 -7.93 -6.16
N LYS A 102 -21.97 -7.75 -4.99
CA LYS A 102 -22.58 -6.49 -4.58
C LYS A 102 -21.57 -5.44 -4.09
N LEU A 103 -20.32 -5.85 -3.83
CA LEU A 103 -19.24 -4.95 -3.38
C LEU A 103 -19.06 -3.76 -4.32
N HIS A 104 -19.17 -3.96 -5.64
CA HIS A 104 -18.95 -2.90 -6.65
C HIS A 104 -20.16 -2.01 -6.91
N THR A 105 -21.26 -2.17 -6.15
CA THR A 105 -22.50 -1.40 -6.35
C THR A 105 -22.26 0.11 -6.21
N GLY A 106 -22.61 0.86 -7.28
CA GLY A 106 -22.48 2.32 -7.28
C GLY A 106 -21.05 2.87 -7.22
N ARG A 107 -20.06 2.05 -7.56
CA ARG A 107 -18.63 2.38 -7.53
C ARG A 107 -18.01 2.28 -8.92
N SER A 108 -17.09 3.18 -9.24
CA SER A 108 -16.24 3.10 -10.42
C SER A 108 -14.84 2.62 -10.03
N ARG A 109 -14.17 1.90 -10.92
CA ARG A 109 -12.75 1.54 -10.73
C ARG A 109 -11.88 2.81 -10.56
N ASN A 110 -12.23 3.89 -11.22
CA ASN A 110 -11.47 5.15 -11.16
C ASN A 110 -11.48 5.78 -9.76
N ASP A 111 -12.64 5.84 -9.08
CA ASP A 111 -12.73 6.39 -7.73
C ASP A 111 -12.10 5.44 -6.69
N GLN A 112 -12.18 4.13 -6.90
CA GLN A 112 -11.52 3.11 -6.09
C GLN A 112 -10.00 3.29 -6.13
N VAL A 113 -9.39 3.28 -7.32
CA VAL A 113 -7.94 3.48 -7.50
C VAL A 113 -7.48 4.81 -6.90
N ALA A 114 -8.22 5.89 -7.12
CA ALA A 114 -7.87 7.21 -6.59
C ALA A 114 -7.90 7.24 -5.04
N LEU A 115 -8.87 6.56 -4.42
CA LEU A 115 -8.94 6.42 -2.96
C LEU A 115 -7.74 5.61 -2.43
N ASP A 116 -7.47 4.47 -3.03
CA ASP A 116 -6.43 3.54 -2.57
C ASP A 116 -5.04 4.18 -2.67
N MET A 117 -4.75 4.89 -3.76
CA MET A 117 -3.52 5.66 -3.92
C MET A 117 -3.37 6.74 -2.85
N LYS A 118 -4.45 7.45 -2.50
CA LYS A 118 -4.41 8.44 -1.42
C LYS A 118 -4.18 7.79 -0.05
N LEU A 119 -4.84 6.68 0.23
CA LEU A 119 -4.66 5.95 1.48
C LEU A 119 -3.23 5.40 1.58
N TYR A 120 -2.74 4.76 0.52
CA TYR A 120 -1.38 4.24 0.44
C TYR A 120 -0.33 5.35 0.65
N THR A 121 -0.46 6.47 -0.07
CA THR A 121 0.46 7.60 0.08
C THR A 121 0.49 8.14 1.51
N ARG A 122 -0.66 8.23 2.18
CA ARG A 122 -0.72 8.67 3.59
C ARG A 122 -0.01 7.70 4.53
N ASP A 123 -0.24 6.40 4.32
CA ASP A 123 0.39 5.37 5.14
C ASP A 123 1.92 5.38 4.93
N GLU A 124 2.40 5.52 3.68
CA GLU A 124 3.82 5.62 3.35
C GLU A 124 4.48 6.90 3.90
N ILE A 125 3.80 8.04 3.88
CA ILE A 125 4.28 9.27 4.50
C ILE A 125 4.50 9.06 6.01
N THR A 126 3.55 8.43 6.68
CA THR A 126 3.68 8.13 8.12
C THR A 126 4.86 7.19 8.40
N HIS A 127 5.05 6.19 7.54
CA HIS A 127 6.19 5.27 7.66
C HIS A 127 7.53 5.98 7.43
N LEU A 128 7.63 6.82 6.41
CA LEU A 128 8.83 7.61 6.14
C LEU A 128 9.15 8.59 7.27
N ASP A 129 8.15 9.27 7.86
CA ASP A 129 8.34 10.13 9.03
C ASP A 129 8.93 9.34 10.20
N SER A 130 8.43 8.13 10.46
CA SER A 130 8.98 7.25 11.51
C SER A 130 10.45 6.90 11.25
N LEU A 131 10.79 6.49 10.03
CA LEU A 131 12.16 6.15 9.65
C LEU A 131 13.12 7.34 9.77
N LEU A 132 12.66 8.55 9.40
CA LEU A 132 13.46 9.76 9.55
C LEU A 132 13.71 10.08 11.03
N ARG A 133 12.71 9.93 11.89
CA ARG A 133 12.87 10.12 13.35
C ARG A 133 13.85 9.13 13.94
N GLU A 134 13.76 7.86 13.57
CA GLU A 134 14.72 6.83 14.00
C GLU A 134 16.16 7.17 13.57
N LEU A 135 16.36 7.63 12.32
CA LEU A 135 17.66 8.08 11.86
C LEU A 135 18.17 9.27 12.67
N MET A 136 17.31 10.27 12.94
CA MET A 136 17.68 11.45 13.74
C MET A 136 18.06 11.07 15.18
N GLU A 137 17.35 10.14 15.80
CA GLU A 137 17.66 9.62 17.13
C GLU A 137 19.04 8.94 17.19
N VAL A 138 19.35 8.12 16.17
CA VAL A 138 20.68 7.48 16.07
C VAL A 138 21.79 8.52 15.91
N LEU A 139 21.57 9.55 15.07
CA LEU A 139 22.55 10.63 14.89
C LEU A 139 22.75 11.45 16.17
N LEU A 140 21.67 11.77 16.90
CA LEU A 140 21.76 12.46 18.19
C LEU A 140 22.56 11.64 19.21
N LYS A 141 22.30 10.36 19.30
CA LYS A 141 23.07 9.46 20.19
C LYS A 141 24.56 9.44 19.82
N LEU A 142 24.89 9.35 18.53
CA LEU A 142 26.28 9.41 18.06
C LEU A 142 26.94 10.74 18.41
N MET A 143 26.20 11.86 18.35
CA MET A 143 26.72 13.17 18.75
C MET A 143 27.02 13.21 20.26
N GLU A 144 26.10 12.73 21.11
CA GLU A 144 26.29 12.71 22.57
C GLU A 144 27.51 11.87 23.00
N GLU A 145 27.68 10.70 22.35
CA GLU A 145 28.76 9.76 22.64
C GLU A 145 30.14 10.25 22.13
N ASN A 146 30.17 11.21 21.19
CA ASN A 146 31.40 11.62 20.48
C ASN A 146 31.73 13.14 20.59
N THR A 147 31.31 13.77 21.64
CA THR A 147 31.61 15.20 21.87
C THR A 147 33.12 15.49 22.00
N GLU A 148 33.88 14.53 22.54
CA GLU A 148 35.33 14.61 22.75
C GLU A 148 36.16 13.80 21.73
N THR A 149 35.48 13.20 20.70
CA THR A 149 36.18 12.41 19.67
C THR A 149 36.72 13.34 18.58
N TYR A 150 38.03 13.63 18.63
CA TYR A 150 38.68 14.47 17.65
C TYR A 150 38.98 13.79 16.34
N MET A 151 38.74 14.50 15.23
CA MET A 151 39.01 14.03 13.88
C MET A 151 39.51 15.19 12.99
N PRO A 152 40.23 14.92 11.89
CA PRO A 152 40.59 15.99 10.95
C PRO A 152 39.36 16.41 10.12
N GLY A 153 39.06 17.71 10.15
CA GLY A 153 38.14 18.33 9.19
C GLY A 153 38.85 18.54 7.85
N PHE A 154 38.12 18.33 6.76
CA PHE A 154 38.63 18.46 5.40
C PHE A 154 37.94 19.61 4.66
N THR A 155 38.71 20.30 3.81
CA THR A 155 38.23 21.28 2.83
C THR A 155 38.93 21.00 1.51
N HIS A 156 38.15 20.83 0.43
CA HIS A 156 38.71 20.49 -0.90
C HIS A 156 39.69 19.30 -0.86
N LEU A 157 39.33 18.23 -0.14
CA LEU A 157 40.13 17.02 0.07
C LEU A 157 41.48 17.25 0.82
N GLN A 158 41.66 18.41 1.42
CA GLN A 158 42.84 18.75 2.22
C GLN A 158 42.47 18.89 3.71
N LYS A 159 43.37 18.44 4.59
CA LYS A 159 43.20 18.64 6.04
C LYS A 159 43.17 20.14 6.36
N ALA A 160 42.11 20.59 7.00
CA ALA A 160 41.93 22.02 7.33
C ALA A 160 42.10 22.26 8.83
N GLN A 161 41.24 21.74 9.67
CA GLN A 161 41.23 21.99 11.11
C GLN A 161 40.84 20.75 11.90
N PRO A 162 41.24 20.61 13.18
CA PRO A 162 40.67 19.59 14.06
C PRO A 162 39.23 19.93 14.38
N ILE A 163 38.37 18.92 14.30
CA ILE A 163 36.96 18.98 14.68
C ILE A 163 36.62 17.78 15.56
N THR A 164 35.50 17.82 16.25
CA THR A 164 34.94 16.59 16.86
C THR A 164 33.93 15.95 15.96
N LEU A 165 33.59 14.69 16.20
CA LEU A 165 32.61 13.95 15.40
C LEU A 165 31.18 14.49 15.55
N ALA A 166 30.86 15.06 16.73
CA ALA A 166 29.54 15.62 17.01
C ALA A 166 29.05 16.66 15.99
N PRO A 167 29.82 17.72 15.61
CA PRO A 167 29.40 18.70 14.61
C PRO A 167 29.17 18.10 13.22
N VAL A 168 29.88 17.04 12.84
CA VAL A 168 29.68 16.35 11.57
C VAL A 168 28.32 15.67 11.58
N SER A 169 27.98 14.95 12.65
CA SER A 169 26.68 14.29 12.82
C SER A 169 25.54 15.32 12.85
N TYR A 170 25.74 16.49 13.47
CA TYR A 170 24.77 17.60 13.47
C TYR A 170 24.45 18.11 12.07
N THR A 171 25.47 18.23 11.21
CA THR A 171 25.26 18.65 9.81
C THR A 171 24.33 17.67 9.07
N HIS A 172 24.49 16.37 9.28
CA HIS A 172 23.60 15.35 8.70
C HIS A 172 22.20 15.41 9.31
N LEU A 173 22.08 15.58 10.63
CA LEU A 173 20.79 15.73 11.30
C LEU A 173 19.99 16.89 10.72
N ARG A 174 20.61 18.08 10.61
CA ARG A 174 19.97 19.29 10.09
C ARG A 174 19.51 19.17 8.63
N ALA A 175 20.14 18.33 7.83
CA ALA A 175 19.75 18.10 6.45
C ALA A 175 18.39 17.37 6.32
N HIS A 176 17.87 16.81 7.43
CA HIS A 176 16.62 16.05 7.48
C HIS A 176 15.51 16.71 8.31
N GLU A 177 15.76 17.91 8.86
CA GLU A 177 14.73 18.77 9.46
C GLU A 177 13.85 19.42 8.37
#